data_a7c410f256230734c9ecc01b2e1848a9
#
_entry.id   a7c410f256230734c9ecc01b2e1848a9
#
_cell.length_a   1.000
_cell.length_b   1.000
_cell.length_c   1.000
_cell.angle_alpha   90.00
_cell.angle_beta   90.00
_cell.angle_gamma   90.00
#
_symmetry.space_group_name_H-M   'P 1'
#
loop_
_entity.id
_entity.type
_entity.pdbx_description
1 polymer ?
#
loop_
_entity_poly.entity_id
_entity_poly.type
_entity_poly.pdbx_seq_one_letter_code
_entity_poly.pdbx_strand_id
1 'polypeptide(L)'
;KHLKVLEEAGFVDSETKKSDKGGPPKKVYRVNQSFSIRLDLGPDLFRAEHRKMPKGMRLSGSLPGDLEKVVGRIGTRKTLPMVDAMGILSELDAALESVDRQRDSIIALHQQVMHKVSSSVDENFESYEERQLAHAMMRHPRRPLDLDAFSQGTRIQTMHAEKMMDTLRERLMRDFATSSGTFVAGRKSMPLPWWMAK
;
A
#
# COMPACT_ATOMS: atom_id res chain seq x y z
N LYS A 1 -27.01 13.04 -6.86
CA LYS A 1 -26.47 13.10 -5.47
C LYS A 1 -25.02 12.58 -5.43
N HIS A 2 -24.72 11.38 -5.99
CA HIS A 2 -23.38 10.76 -5.93
C HIS A 2 -22.28 11.53 -6.69
N LEU A 3 -22.59 12.08 -7.87
CA LEU A 3 -21.63 12.88 -8.64
C LEU A 3 -21.17 14.14 -7.90
N LYS A 4 -22.05 14.75 -7.09
CA LYS A 4 -21.67 15.90 -6.26
C LYS A 4 -20.72 15.51 -5.14
N VAL A 5 -20.91 14.35 -4.50
CA VAL A 5 -19.97 13.80 -3.51
C VAL A 5 -18.62 13.50 -4.13
N LEU A 6 -18.59 12.95 -5.35
CA LEU A 6 -17.32 12.70 -6.07
C LEU A 6 -16.63 14.02 -6.47
N GLU A 7 -17.38 15.07 -6.79
CA GLU A 7 -16.85 16.41 -7.08
C GLU A 7 -16.23 17.02 -5.80
N GLU A 8 -16.96 16.97 -4.68
CA GLU A 8 -16.49 17.46 -3.37
C GLU A 8 -15.25 16.68 -2.89
N ALA A 9 -15.19 15.39 -3.17
CA ALA A 9 -14.03 14.54 -2.88
C ALA A 9 -12.86 14.71 -3.88
N GLY A 10 -13.02 15.53 -4.93
CA GLY A 10 -11.99 15.82 -5.93
C GLY A 10 -11.70 14.69 -6.92
N PHE A 11 -12.64 13.75 -7.10
CA PHE A 11 -12.53 12.68 -8.10
C PHE A 11 -12.99 13.12 -9.49
N VAL A 12 -13.89 14.06 -9.57
CA VAL A 12 -14.43 14.59 -10.82
C VAL A 12 -14.51 16.10 -10.74
N ASP A 13 -14.34 16.75 -11.91
CA ASP A 13 -14.68 18.18 -12.10
C ASP A 13 -15.96 18.28 -12.90
N SER A 14 -16.68 19.38 -12.73
CA SER A 14 -17.89 19.64 -13.50
C SER A 14 -17.76 20.92 -14.32
N GLU A 15 -18.31 20.90 -15.51
CA GLU A 15 -18.48 22.06 -16.37
C GLU A 15 -19.92 22.15 -16.89
N THR A 16 -20.39 23.36 -17.06
CA THR A 16 -21.71 23.59 -17.66
C THR A 16 -21.57 23.78 -19.17
N LYS A 17 -22.12 22.88 -19.95
CA LYS A 17 -22.15 22.97 -21.42
C LYS A 17 -23.49 23.41 -21.93
N LYS A 18 -23.47 24.32 -22.89
CA LYS A 18 -24.68 24.67 -23.64
C LYS A 18 -25.18 23.45 -24.42
N SER A 19 -26.47 23.25 -24.46
CA SER A 19 -27.11 22.18 -25.25
C SER A 19 -27.03 22.51 -26.73
N ASP A 20 -26.45 21.63 -27.53
CA ASP A 20 -26.38 21.79 -29.01
C ASP A 20 -27.74 21.84 -29.69
N LYS A 21 -28.81 21.44 -28.99
CA LYS A 21 -30.21 21.40 -29.47
C LYS A 21 -31.13 22.48 -28.87
N GLY A 22 -30.54 23.58 -28.35
CA GLY A 22 -31.33 24.70 -27.81
C GLY A 22 -32.07 24.44 -26.49
N GLY A 23 -31.71 23.36 -25.77
CA GLY A 23 -32.26 23.06 -24.45
C GLY A 23 -31.48 23.75 -23.30
N PRO A 24 -31.92 23.59 -22.04
CA PRO A 24 -31.20 24.14 -20.89
C PRO A 24 -29.79 23.61 -20.81
N PRO A 25 -28.86 24.41 -20.27
CA PRO A 25 -27.45 23.99 -20.15
C PRO A 25 -27.34 22.74 -19.27
N LYS A 26 -26.46 21.81 -19.69
CA LYS A 26 -26.21 20.54 -18.99
C LYS A 26 -24.94 20.61 -18.20
N LYS A 27 -24.93 20.13 -16.94
CA LYS A 27 -23.77 19.93 -16.13
C LYS A 27 -23.11 18.60 -16.54
N VAL A 28 -21.87 18.67 -17.02
CA VAL A 28 -21.08 17.52 -17.47
C VAL A 28 -19.97 17.28 -16.46
N TYR A 29 -19.81 16.04 -16.02
CA TYR A 29 -18.76 15.64 -15.08
C TYR A 29 -17.65 14.89 -15.84
N ARG A 30 -16.42 15.21 -15.52
CA ARG A 30 -15.22 14.58 -16.10
C ARG A 30 -14.25 14.16 -15.03
N VAL A 31 -13.64 13.00 -15.21
CA VAL A 31 -12.48 12.58 -14.43
C VAL A 31 -11.24 13.29 -15.00
N ASN A 32 -10.70 14.24 -14.26
CA ASN A 32 -9.53 15.03 -14.71
C ASN A 32 -8.22 14.48 -14.25
N GLN A 33 -8.24 13.49 -13.36
CA GLN A 33 -7.05 12.93 -12.75
C GLN A 33 -7.21 11.42 -12.62
N SER A 34 -6.15 10.70 -12.97
CA SER A 34 -6.10 9.26 -12.73
C SER A 34 -5.89 8.97 -11.24
N PHE A 35 -6.64 8.01 -10.73
CA PHE A 35 -6.56 7.53 -9.35
C PHE A 35 -6.28 6.03 -9.37
N SER A 36 -5.56 5.57 -8.37
CA SER A 36 -5.49 4.16 -8.03
C SER A 36 -6.09 3.97 -6.64
N ILE A 37 -7.07 3.10 -6.55
CA ILE A 37 -7.65 2.66 -5.27
C ILE A 37 -7.38 1.17 -5.17
N ARG A 38 -6.77 0.76 -4.06
CA ARG A 38 -6.46 -0.63 -3.79
C ARG A 38 -6.96 -0.99 -2.40
N LEU A 39 -7.62 -2.12 -2.30
CA LEU A 39 -8.13 -2.65 -1.05
C LEU A 39 -7.75 -4.13 -0.96
N ASP A 40 -6.93 -4.45 0.03
CA ASP A 40 -6.54 -5.81 0.33
C ASP A 40 -7.18 -6.22 1.66
N LEU A 41 -7.95 -7.27 1.63
CA LEU A 41 -8.65 -7.83 2.77
C LEU A 41 -8.24 -9.29 2.97
N GLY A 42 -7.91 -9.63 4.18
CA GLY A 42 -7.60 -11.01 4.57
C GLY A 42 -7.73 -11.17 6.08
N PRO A 43 -7.64 -12.38 6.62
CA PRO A 43 -7.77 -12.62 8.07
C PRO A 43 -6.82 -11.74 8.90
N ASP A 44 -5.57 -11.59 8.45
CA ASP A 44 -4.53 -10.79 9.12
C ASP A 44 -4.05 -9.62 8.26
N LEU A 45 -4.84 -9.21 7.28
CA LEU A 45 -4.50 -8.14 6.36
C LEU A 45 -5.69 -7.21 6.13
N PHE A 46 -5.51 -5.95 6.51
CA PHE A 46 -6.33 -4.84 6.03
C PHE A 46 -5.41 -3.76 5.50
N ARG A 47 -5.47 -3.52 4.19
CA ARG A 47 -4.70 -2.46 3.55
C ARG A 47 -5.57 -1.71 2.55
N ALA A 48 -5.79 -0.43 2.82
CA ALA A 48 -6.46 0.47 1.90
C ALA A 48 -5.48 1.54 1.43
N GLU A 49 -5.31 1.68 0.13
CA GLU A 49 -4.45 2.70 -0.47
C GLU A 49 -5.23 3.50 -1.50
N HIS A 50 -5.09 4.80 -1.40
CA HIS A 50 -5.56 5.74 -2.39
C HIS A 50 -4.37 6.57 -2.88
N ARG A 51 -4.14 6.58 -4.19
CA ARG A 51 -3.06 7.35 -4.82
C ARG A 51 -3.61 8.20 -5.96
N LYS A 52 -3.27 9.48 -5.95
CA LYS A 52 -3.44 10.34 -7.11
C LYS A 52 -2.26 10.11 -8.05
N MET A 53 -2.55 9.80 -9.31
CA MET A 53 -1.50 9.67 -10.31
C MET A 53 -1.06 11.05 -10.79
N PRO A 54 0.24 11.28 -11.06
CA PRO A 54 0.71 12.55 -11.56
C PRO A 54 0.07 12.87 -12.92
N LYS A 55 -0.26 14.13 -13.14
CA LYS A 55 -0.73 14.60 -14.44
C LYS A 55 0.42 14.57 -15.44
N GLY A 56 0.20 13.98 -16.62
CA GLY A 56 1.17 13.91 -17.71
C GLY A 56 2.03 12.65 -17.70
N MET A 57 2.88 12.50 -18.72
CA MET A 57 3.73 11.34 -18.98
C MET A 57 4.99 11.25 -18.07
N ARG A 58 4.96 11.79 -16.87
CA ARG A 58 6.10 11.62 -15.96
C ARG A 58 6.01 10.23 -15.31
N LEU A 59 6.83 9.33 -15.81
CA LEU A 59 7.01 8.02 -15.21
C LEU A 59 7.75 8.22 -13.87
N SER A 60 7.11 7.91 -12.78
CA SER A 60 7.73 7.90 -11.45
C SER A 60 8.15 6.48 -11.11
N GLY A 61 9.43 6.19 -11.28
CA GLY A 61 10.02 4.88 -10.99
C GLY A 61 10.53 4.13 -12.22
N SER A 62 11.23 3.05 -11.97
CA SER A 62 11.69 2.13 -13.02
C SER A 62 10.53 1.28 -13.53
N LEU A 63 10.44 1.13 -14.83
CA LEU A 63 9.50 0.22 -15.45
C LEU A 63 10.01 -1.22 -15.35
N PRO A 64 9.11 -2.21 -15.17
CA PRO A 64 9.51 -3.61 -15.19
C PRO A 64 9.93 -4.06 -16.60
N GLY A 65 11.06 -4.78 -16.65
CA GLY A 65 11.50 -5.47 -17.86
C GLY A 65 11.69 -4.59 -19.10
N ASP A 66 11.15 -5.07 -20.23
CA ASP A 66 11.32 -4.44 -21.53
C ASP A 66 10.41 -3.22 -21.79
N LEU A 67 9.61 -2.78 -20.82
CA LEU A 67 8.70 -1.64 -20.99
C LEU A 67 9.40 -0.31 -21.27
N GLU A 68 10.70 -0.19 -20.97
CA GLU A 68 11.50 0.98 -21.39
C GLU A 68 11.52 1.13 -22.90
N LYS A 69 11.52 0.03 -23.66
CA LYS A 69 11.44 0.04 -25.12
C LYS A 69 10.10 0.57 -25.62
N VAL A 70 9.03 0.34 -24.86
CA VAL A 70 7.69 0.87 -25.14
C VAL A 70 7.68 2.39 -25.06
N VAL A 71 8.35 2.95 -24.05
CA VAL A 71 8.47 4.42 -23.88
C VAL A 71 9.14 5.05 -25.10
N GLY A 72 10.21 4.43 -25.62
CA GLY A 72 10.88 4.89 -26.83
C GLY A 72 9.97 4.87 -28.08
N ARG A 73 9.08 3.89 -28.18
CA ARG A 73 8.10 3.80 -29.31
C ARG A 73 7.02 4.88 -29.26
N ILE A 74 6.66 5.32 -28.04
CA ILE A 74 5.61 6.33 -27.83
C ILE A 74 6.19 7.75 -27.92
N GLY A 75 7.40 7.97 -27.40
CA GLY A 75 7.92 9.28 -26.98
C GLY A 75 8.11 10.34 -28.06
N THR A 76 8.14 10.00 -29.35
CA THR A 76 8.44 10.96 -30.43
C THR A 76 7.30 11.19 -31.41
N ARG A 77 6.24 10.41 -31.34
CA ARG A 77 5.15 10.46 -32.31
C ARG A 77 3.96 11.28 -31.80
N LYS A 78 3.50 12.26 -32.58
CA LYS A 78 2.26 13.00 -32.27
C LYS A 78 0.99 12.12 -32.35
N THR A 79 1.01 11.10 -33.19
CA THR A 79 -0.09 10.14 -33.39
C THR A 79 0.50 8.75 -33.57
N LEU A 80 -0.16 7.76 -33.00
CA LEU A 80 0.17 6.34 -33.20
C LEU A 80 -0.84 5.72 -34.16
N PRO A 81 -0.39 4.93 -35.18
CA PRO A 81 -1.29 4.08 -35.95
C PRO A 81 -2.06 3.14 -35.02
N MET A 82 -3.32 2.86 -35.35
CA MET A 82 -4.19 2.07 -34.44
C MET A 82 -3.61 0.67 -34.16
N VAL A 83 -3.01 0.03 -35.14
CA VAL A 83 -2.40 -1.30 -34.99
C VAL A 83 -1.23 -1.27 -34.00
N ASP A 84 -0.35 -0.27 -34.15
CA ASP A 84 0.77 -0.08 -33.19
C ASP A 84 0.25 0.21 -31.78
N ALA A 85 -0.78 1.07 -31.65
CA ALA A 85 -1.39 1.39 -30.38
C ALA A 85 -2.00 0.15 -29.71
N MET A 86 -2.70 -0.70 -30.43
CA MET A 86 -3.26 -1.94 -29.90
C MET A 86 -2.17 -2.90 -29.42
N GLY A 87 -1.08 -3.05 -30.17
CA GLY A 87 0.06 -3.88 -29.77
C GLY A 87 0.69 -3.37 -28.47
N ILE A 88 0.94 -2.06 -28.39
CA ILE A 88 1.50 -1.43 -27.19
C ILE A 88 0.55 -1.60 -25.99
N LEU A 89 -0.74 -1.37 -26.15
CA LEU A 89 -1.72 -1.53 -25.07
C LEU A 89 -1.75 -2.98 -24.57
N SER A 90 -1.71 -3.97 -25.47
CA SER A 90 -1.65 -5.38 -25.09
C SER A 90 -0.39 -5.72 -24.28
N GLU A 91 0.78 -5.16 -24.68
CA GLU A 91 2.02 -5.35 -23.91
C GLU A 91 1.92 -4.71 -22.50
N LEU A 92 1.31 -3.52 -22.40
CA LEU A 92 1.11 -2.85 -21.12
C LEU A 92 0.14 -3.61 -20.22
N ASP A 93 -0.97 -4.11 -20.76
CA ASP A 93 -1.94 -4.90 -20.02
C ASP A 93 -1.32 -6.20 -19.49
N ALA A 94 -0.56 -6.92 -20.31
CA ALA A 94 0.16 -8.12 -19.90
C ALA A 94 1.18 -7.83 -18.77
N ALA A 95 1.86 -6.68 -18.86
CA ALA A 95 2.79 -6.26 -17.80
C ALA A 95 2.06 -5.91 -16.50
N LEU A 96 0.92 -5.22 -16.56
CA LEU A 96 0.09 -4.94 -15.39
C LEU A 96 -0.39 -6.22 -14.73
N GLU A 97 -0.92 -7.17 -15.49
CA GLU A 97 -1.32 -8.48 -14.98
C GLU A 97 -0.14 -9.24 -14.32
N SER A 98 1.06 -9.14 -14.89
CA SER A 98 2.25 -9.74 -14.30
C SER A 98 2.61 -9.14 -12.95
N VAL A 99 2.56 -7.81 -12.84
CA VAL A 99 2.80 -7.09 -11.58
C VAL A 99 1.73 -7.43 -10.55
N ASP A 100 0.46 -7.53 -10.95
CA ASP A 100 -0.62 -7.88 -10.04
C ASP A 100 -0.46 -9.32 -9.51
N ARG A 101 -0.12 -10.29 -10.35
CA ARG A 101 0.20 -11.67 -9.93
C ARG A 101 1.38 -11.75 -8.96
N GLN A 102 2.45 -10.98 -9.22
CA GLN A 102 3.58 -10.90 -8.31
C GLN A 102 3.17 -10.31 -6.95
N ARG A 103 2.35 -9.27 -6.97
CA ARG A 103 1.81 -8.65 -5.77
C ARG A 103 0.96 -9.63 -4.96
N ASP A 104 0.06 -10.36 -5.61
CA ASP A 104 -0.80 -11.33 -4.96
C ASP A 104 0.02 -12.45 -4.29
N SER A 105 1.09 -12.89 -4.93
CA SER A 105 2.03 -13.87 -4.36
C SER A 105 2.73 -13.31 -3.10
N ILE A 106 3.12 -12.04 -3.12
CA ILE A 106 3.72 -11.37 -1.95
C ILE A 106 2.70 -11.22 -0.83
N ILE A 107 1.45 -10.87 -1.14
CA ILE A 107 0.37 -10.79 -0.15
C ILE A 107 0.10 -12.16 0.48
N ALA A 108 0.02 -13.22 -0.33
CA ALA A 108 -0.16 -14.59 0.17
C ALA A 108 0.98 -15.01 1.10
N LEU A 109 2.23 -14.71 0.74
CA LEU A 109 3.38 -14.97 1.60
C LEU A 109 3.32 -14.16 2.90
N HIS A 110 2.94 -12.89 2.82
CA HIS A 110 2.76 -12.04 4.00
C HIS A 110 1.71 -12.64 4.95
N GLN A 111 0.57 -13.08 4.43
CA GLN A 111 -0.47 -13.72 5.24
C GLN A 111 0.01 -15.03 5.88
N GLN A 112 0.78 -15.86 5.17
CA GLN A 112 1.36 -17.07 5.74
C GLN A 112 2.31 -16.76 6.89
N VAL A 113 3.15 -15.73 6.75
CA VAL A 113 4.05 -15.28 7.83
C VAL A 113 3.22 -14.79 9.01
N MET A 114 2.23 -13.94 8.78
CA MET A 114 1.37 -13.42 9.85
C MET A 114 0.62 -14.52 10.57
N HIS A 115 0.10 -15.51 9.87
CA HIS A 115 -0.57 -16.65 10.49
C HIS A 115 0.37 -17.44 11.43
N LYS A 116 1.61 -17.72 10.98
CA LYS A 116 2.61 -18.41 11.83
C LYS A 116 3.00 -17.58 13.05
N VAL A 117 3.12 -16.27 12.86
CA VAL A 117 3.46 -15.35 13.94
C VAL A 117 2.30 -15.23 14.93
N SER A 118 1.04 -15.19 14.47
CA SER A 118 -0.12 -15.14 15.34
C SER A 118 -0.14 -16.31 16.33
N SER A 119 0.11 -17.52 15.84
CA SER A 119 0.19 -18.71 16.71
C SER A 119 1.30 -18.56 17.77
N SER A 120 2.48 -18.06 17.35
CA SER A 120 3.59 -17.85 18.29
C SER A 120 3.28 -16.74 19.32
N VAL A 121 2.57 -15.68 18.92
CA VAL A 121 2.16 -14.62 19.83
C VAL A 121 1.16 -15.15 20.85
N ASP A 122 0.18 -15.94 20.43
CA ASP A 122 -0.84 -16.52 21.32
C ASP A 122 -0.22 -17.48 22.37
N GLU A 123 0.82 -18.19 21.98
CA GLU A 123 1.55 -19.10 22.89
C GLU A 123 2.48 -18.37 23.88
N ASN A 124 3.04 -17.23 23.49
CA ASN A 124 4.09 -16.56 24.22
C ASN A 124 3.62 -15.38 25.07
N PHE A 125 2.42 -14.85 24.85
CA PHE A 125 1.91 -13.69 25.57
C PHE A 125 0.60 -14.04 26.30
N GLU A 126 0.58 -13.83 27.62
CA GLU A 126 -0.56 -14.19 28.46
C GLU A 126 -1.70 -13.18 28.36
N SER A 127 -1.37 -11.88 28.40
CA SER A 127 -2.38 -10.83 28.39
C SER A 127 -2.89 -10.54 26.97
N TYR A 128 -4.18 -10.20 26.89
CA TYR A 128 -4.81 -9.82 25.62
C TYR A 128 -4.19 -8.54 25.04
N GLU A 129 -3.86 -7.60 25.89
CA GLU A 129 -3.28 -6.31 25.54
C GLU A 129 -1.87 -6.47 24.95
N GLU A 130 -1.05 -7.34 25.55
CA GLU A 130 0.29 -7.66 25.01
C GLU A 130 0.20 -8.32 23.63
N ARG A 131 -0.72 -9.25 23.44
CA ARG A 131 -0.95 -9.87 22.14
C ARG A 131 -1.38 -8.84 21.09
N GLN A 132 -2.31 -7.95 21.44
CA GLN A 132 -2.72 -6.86 20.54
C GLN A 132 -1.55 -5.94 20.19
N LEU A 133 -0.73 -5.59 21.15
CA LEU A 133 0.45 -4.75 20.93
C LEU A 133 1.46 -5.44 19.99
N ALA A 134 1.76 -6.72 20.24
CA ALA A 134 2.64 -7.51 19.39
C ALA A 134 2.12 -7.58 17.94
N HIS A 135 0.84 -7.85 17.76
CA HIS A 135 0.21 -7.85 16.43
C HIS A 135 0.27 -6.47 15.75
N ALA A 136 0.02 -5.39 16.50
CA ALA A 136 0.09 -4.04 15.97
C ALA A 136 1.51 -3.68 15.49
N MET A 137 2.55 -4.06 16.25
CA MET A 137 3.96 -3.88 15.84
C MET A 137 4.30 -4.64 14.56
N MET A 138 3.79 -5.85 14.41
CA MET A 138 4.11 -6.72 13.27
C MET A 138 3.35 -6.35 11.99
N ARG A 139 2.19 -5.74 12.08
CA ARG A 139 1.45 -5.24 10.91
C ARG A 139 2.23 -4.22 10.09
N HIS A 140 3.04 -3.39 10.75
CA HIS A 140 3.81 -2.33 10.10
C HIS A 140 5.27 -2.30 10.58
N PRO A 141 6.07 -3.34 10.29
CA PRO A 141 7.43 -3.48 10.85
C PRO A 141 8.39 -2.37 10.45
N ARG A 142 8.03 -1.53 9.46
CA ARG A 142 8.84 -0.41 8.99
C ARG A 142 8.40 0.96 9.52
N ARG A 143 7.31 1.02 10.28
CA ARG A 143 6.76 2.28 10.80
C ARG A 143 6.63 2.18 12.30
N PRO A 144 7.03 3.22 13.03
CA PRO A 144 6.75 3.30 14.45
C PRO A 144 5.25 3.14 14.70
N LEU A 145 4.92 2.41 15.75
CA LEU A 145 3.54 2.30 16.18
C LEU A 145 3.11 3.61 16.84
N ASP A 146 1.96 4.12 16.43
CA ASP A 146 1.30 5.23 17.09
C ASP A 146 0.67 4.71 18.40
N LEU A 147 1.36 4.93 19.52
CA LEU A 147 0.94 4.46 20.84
C LEU A 147 -0.29 5.20 21.35
N ASP A 148 -0.51 6.45 20.95
CA ASP A 148 -1.70 7.20 21.34
C ASP A 148 -2.94 6.63 20.66
N ALA A 149 -2.85 6.39 19.35
CA ALA A 149 -3.92 5.74 18.61
C ALA A 149 -4.18 4.30 19.10
N PHE A 150 -3.13 3.55 19.44
CA PHE A 150 -3.24 2.22 20.03
C PHE A 150 -3.95 2.27 21.39
N SER A 151 -3.52 3.17 22.28
CA SER A 151 -4.08 3.35 23.63
C SER A 151 -5.56 3.71 23.57
N GLN A 152 -5.95 4.63 22.67
CA GLN A 152 -7.34 5.00 22.46
C GLN A 152 -8.17 3.82 21.95
N GLY A 153 -7.64 3.07 20.98
CA GLY A 153 -8.32 1.91 20.38
C GLY A 153 -8.53 0.75 21.38
N THR A 154 -7.58 0.54 22.26
CA THR A 154 -7.59 -0.53 23.28
C THR A 154 -8.13 -0.09 24.62
N ARG A 155 -8.38 1.22 24.82
CA ARG A 155 -8.82 1.82 26.07
C ARG A 155 -7.84 1.61 27.24
N ILE A 156 -6.54 1.61 26.95
CA ILE A 156 -5.45 1.51 27.92
C ILE A 156 -4.84 2.91 28.12
N GLN A 157 -4.28 3.18 29.28
CA GLN A 157 -3.53 4.42 29.48
C GLN A 157 -2.24 4.40 28.66
N THR A 158 -1.89 5.53 28.01
CA THR A 158 -0.69 5.65 27.15
C THR A 158 0.58 5.24 27.88
N MET A 159 0.76 5.66 29.13
CA MET A 159 1.91 5.28 29.97
C MET A 159 2.00 3.75 30.19
N HIS A 160 0.86 3.06 30.26
CA HIS A 160 0.84 1.61 30.39
C HIS A 160 1.22 0.95 29.06
N ALA A 161 0.71 1.47 27.94
CA ALA A 161 1.08 1.00 26.60
C ALA A 161 2.58 1.20 26.30
N GLU A 162 3.17 2.32 26.73
CA GLU A 162 4.62 2.57 26.64
C GLU A 162 5.42 1.54 27.42
N LYS A 163 5.06 1.27 28.66
CA LYS A 163 5.72 0.27 29.51
C LYS A 163 5.62 -1.14 28.90
N MET A 164 4.46 -1.50 28.35
CA MET A 164 4.28 -2.78 27.66
C MET A 164 5.14 -2.84 26.41
N MET A 165 5.23 -1.75 25.66
CA MET A 165 6.09 -1.65 24.46
C MET A 165 7.56 -1.87 24.81
N ASP A 166 8.07 -1.24 25.88
CA ASP A 166 9.45 -1.39 26.31
C ASP A 166 9.74 -2.85 26.73
N THR A 167 8.83 -3.45 27.50
CA THR A 167 8.95 -4.85 27.93
C THR A 167 8.96 -5.79 26.73
N LEU A 168 8.05 -5.58 25.77
CA LEU A 168 7.96 -6.38 24.55
C LEU A 168 9.23 -6.23 23.69
N ARG A 169 9.72 -5.00 23.55
CA ARG A 169 10.96 -4.70 22.83
C ARG A 169 12.16 -5.42 23.43
N GLU A 170 12.33 -5.36 24.75
CA GLU A 170 13.41 -6.05 25.44
C GLU A 170 13.33 -7.58 25.26
N ARG A 171 12.11 -8.13 25.29
CA ARG A 171 11.90 -9.56 25.06
C ARG A 171 12.28 -9.94 23.62
N LEU A 172 11.78 -9.22 22.63
CA LEU A 172 12.10 -9.46 21.21
C LEU A 172 13.61 -9.31 20.95
N MET A 173 14.28 -8.36 21.57
CA MET A 173 15.73 -8.21 21.45
C MET A 173 16.49 -9.39 22.05
N ARG A 174 16.05 -9.93 23.19
CA ARG A 174 16.64 -11.15 23.78
C ARG A 174 16.42 -12.37 22.89
N ASP A 175 15.21 -12.57 22.41
CA ASP A 175 14.87 -13.70 21.54
C ASP A 175 15.66 -13.62 20.22
N PHE A 176 15.83 -12.42 19.69
CA PHE A 176 16.66 -12.18 18.53
C PHE A 176 18.14 -12.52 18.79
N ALA A 177 18.69 -12.11 19.94
CA ALA A 177 20.08 -12.40 20.31
C ALA A 177 20.33 -13.90 20.52
N THR A 178 19.33 -14.63 21.00
CA THR A 178 19.43 -16.08 21.25
C THR A 178 19.15 -16.94 20.01
N SER A 179 18.25 -16.47 19.13
CA SER A 179 17.84 -17.21 17.91
C SER A 179 18.81 -17.02 16.74
N SER A 180 19.58 -15.95 16.74
CA SER A 180 20.46 -15.64 15.64
C SER A 180 21.82 -16.32 15.79
N GLY A 181 21.91 -17.54 15.31
CA GLY A 181 23.18 -17.97 14.74
C GLY A 181 23.53 -17.02 13.59
N THR A 182 24.45 -16.09 13.86
CA THR A 182 25.06 -15.18 12.88
C THR A 182 24.09 -14.50 11.91
N PHE A 183 23.45 -13.42 12.32
CA PHE A 183 22.81 -12.49 11.38
C PHE A 183 23.93 -11.73 10.64
N VAL A 184 24.37 -12.27 9.51
CA VAL A 184 25.27 -11.56 8.60
C VAL A 184 24.44 -10.53 7.85
N ALA A 185 24.50 -9.27 8.28
CA ALA A 185 24.01 -8.16 7.52
C ALA A 185 24.75 -8.08 6.18
N GLY A 186 24.25 -8.75 5.16
CA GLY A 186 24.76 -8.63 3.80
C GLY A 186 24.62 -7.17 3.32
N ARG A 187 25.46 -6.73 2.38
CA ARG A 187 25.45 -5.36 1.80
C ARG A 187 24.11 -4.90 1.17
N LYS A 188 23.11 -5.78 1.10
CA LYS A 188 21.71 -5.49 0.79
C LYS A 188 20.84 -5.86 1.99
N SER A 189 21.19 -5.37 3.17
CA SER A 189 20.45 -5.64 4.39
C SER A 189 19.01 -5.21 4.25
N MET A 190 18.08 -6.11 4.57
CA MET A 190 16.69 -5.73 4.80
C MET A 190 16.69 -4.61 5.86
N PRO A 191 15.90 -3.55 5.67
CA PRO A 191 15.80 -2.50 6.68
C PRO A 191 15.36 -3.14 7.99
N LEU A 192 16.13 -2.89 9.05
CA LEU A 192 15.78 -3.35 10.40
C LEU A 192 14.38 -2.85 10.77
N PRO A 193 13.60 -3.65 11.50
CA PRO A 193 12.36 -3.17 12.07
C PRO A 193 12.61 -1.91 12.91
N TRP A 194 11.68 -0.96 12.89
CA TRP A 194 11.83 0.32 13.58
C TRP A 194 12.15 0.18 15.08
N TRP A 195 11.63 -0.87 15.72
CA TRP A 195 11.84 -1.14 17.15
C TRP A 195 13.25 -1.64 17.49
N MET A 196 14.05 -2.01 16.48
CA MET A 196 15.48 -2.33 16.62
C MET A 196 16.38 -1.12 16.36
N ALA A 197 15.87 -0.07 15.71
CA ALA A 197 16.62 1.15 15.50
C ALA A 197 16.71 1.94 16.81
N LYS A 198 17.92 2.39 17.17
CA LYS A 198 18.11 3.31 18.30
C LYS A 198 17.71 4.70 17.92
#